data_1ddcf76e4ca1806e2ecf3f6b3168fc3d
#
_entry.id   1ddcf76e4ca1806e2ecf3f6b3168fc3d
#
_cell.length_a   1.000
_cell.length_b   1.000
_cell.length_c   1.000
_cell.angle_alpha   90.00
_cell.angle_beta   90.00
_cell.angle_gamma   90.00
#
_symmetry.space_group_name_H-M   'P 1'
#
loop_
_entity.id
_entity.type
_entity.pdbx_description
1 polymer ?
#
loop_
_entity_poly.entity_id
_entity_poly.type
_entity_poly.pdbx_seq_one_letter_code
_entity_poly.pdbx_strand_id
1 'polypeptide(L)'
;GLQLGRYLAETNPLNRSARALGPYAEAGRLLLTHTESLVLAPWPGATLRGENRFRGFYYTTQNPDGEHERQVDWSTSLAFRQALGGVSLEAGYLRSVQEGESPFRFDALPQRRTHQATLALAFQERPLALSLKGGWDLEKTGYLPLEAEGRLQDQGYSLLLYHKRGLEEGPLETRLEGSLTPYPFALRASLRYDHPKALFDPLLLQGAYALPAGSLNLAHRHGLNGAGPLETSLTLAYREGQEAYTLQARRDWPKDALQASGQAIFGPQSLSLQATLDPTALAYQAGFRSGSAPGPLLDLLLSGRYQEGFRGTNLRLGLTQALPEATFRLTANLHLPEVEDGEVYLKDLALSGGLELWGPTPPDERGENALPGLALSGSLTYTRSPTSPEGYALALRNFGPTLTFLGRENTKLHLAALLNQNLPGTPLKPKFLLTLDRCCWAMRFTLDAAKNEVRLAFLYGGQAAEVLMDEEGVRLGGLP
;
A
#
# COMPACT_ATOMS: atom_id res chain seq x y z
N GLY A 1 10.67 12.56 -33.10
CA GLY A 1 9.26 12.22 -33.26
C GLY A 1 8.35 13.42 -33.00
N LEU A 2 7.19 13.44 -33.62
CA LEU A 2 6.15 14.46 -33.44
C LEU A 2 4.89 13.80 -32.91
N GLN A 3 4.33 14.35 -31.82
CA GLN A 3 3.08 13.85 -31.24
C GLN A 3 2.13 15.02 -30.99
N LEU A 4 0.89 14.89 -31.47
CA LEU A 4 -0.19 15.84 -31.24
C LEU A 4 -1.25 15.20 -30.32
N GLY A 5 -1.67 15.92 -29.31
CA GLY A 5 -2.74 15.48 -28.39
C GLY A 5 -3.66 16.64 -28.04
N ARG A 6 -4.94 16.33 -27.87
CA ARG A 6 -5.94 17.26 -27.34
C ARG A 6 -6.46 16.75 -26.00
N TYR A 7 -6.57 17.62 -25.03
CA TYR A 7 -7.04 17.32 -23.68
C TYR A 7 -8.24 18.18 -23.34
N LEU A 8 -9.28 17.56 -22.82
CA LEU A 8 -10.47 18.23 -22.27
C LEU A 8 -10.33 18.27 -20.75
N ALA A 9 -10.28 19.45 -20.17
CA ALA A 9 -10.07 19.62 -18.73
C ALA A 9 -11.18 18.96 -17.90
N GLU A 10 -12.41 18.97 -18.36
CA GLU A 10 -13.57 18.40 -17.68
C GLU A 10 -13.60 16.89 -17.67
N THR A 11 -13.04 16.25 -18.68
CA THR A 11 -13.06 14.78 -18.82
C THR A 11 -11.78 14.09 -18.33
N ASN A 12 -10.70 14.85 -18.15
CA ASN A 12 -9.43 14.31 -17.70
C ASN A 12 -9.24 14.51 -16.18
N PRO A 13 -9.34 13.45 -15.36
CA PRO A 13 -9.19 13.56 -13.90
C PRO A 13 -7.81 14.07 -13.47
N LEU A 14 -6.79 13.93 -14.31
CA LEU A 14 -5.45 14.43 -14.04
C LEU A 14 -5.33 15.95 -14.13
N ASN A 15 -6.24 16.61 -14.81
CA ASN A 15 -6.27 18.07 -14.92
C ASN A 15 -6.90 18.78 -13.73
N ARG A 16 -7.69 18.08 -12.92
CA ARG A 16 -8.51 18.69 -11.85
C ARG A 16 -7.72 19.50 -10.82
N SER A 17 -6.45 19.27 -10.70
CA SER A 17 -5.59 19.95 -9.74
C SER A 17 -4.53 20.86 -10.38
N ALA A 18 -4.58 21.05 -11.69
CA ALA A 18 -3.56 21.82 -12.39
C ALA A 18 -3.75 23.32 -12.24
N ARG A 19 -4.93 23.85 -12.58
CA ARG A 19 -5.28 25.28 -12.48
C ARG A 19 -6.82 25.46 -12.50
N ALA A 20 -7.29 26.68 -12.23
CA ALA A 20 -8.70 27.02 -12.38
C ALA A 20 -9.17 26.68 -13.82
N LEU A 21 -10.33 26.06 -13.92
CA LEU A 21 -10.83 25.41 -15.14
C LEU A 21 -11.11 26.36 -16.32
N GLY A 22 -11.34 27.65 -16.07
CA GLY A 22 -11.84 28.58 -17.08
C GLY A 22 -11.02 28.67 -18.38
N PRO A 23 -9.74 29.11 -18.37
CA PRO A 23 -8.97 29.31 -19.60
C PRO A 23 -8.44 28.03 -20.21
N TYR A 24 -8.49 26.89 -19.52
CA TYR A 24 -7.89 25.62 -19.92
C TYR A 24 -8.93 24.51 -20.12
N ALA A 25 -10.19 24.85 -20.37
CA ALA A 25 -11.25 23.88 -20.62
C ALA A 25 -10.94 22.94 -21.78
N GLU A 26 -10.29 23.45 -22.83
CA GLU A 26 -9.74 22.67 -23.92
C GLU A 26 -8.28 23.08 -24.20
N ALA A 27 -7.39 22.13 -24.10
CA ALA A 27 -5.98 22.36 -24.40
C ALA A 27 -5.42 21.32 -25.36
N GLY A 28 -4.81 21.78 -26.42
CA GLY A 28 -4.00 20.96 -27.32
C GLY A 28 -2.55 20.95 -26.87
N ARG A 29 -1.86 19.85 -27.11
CA ARG A 29 -0.43 19.71 -26.87
C ARG A 29 0.26 19.22 -28.14
N LEU A 30 1.30 19.92 -28.53
CA LEU A 30 2.27 19.48 -29.53
C LEU A 30 3.54 19.04 -28.77
N LEU A 31 3.96 17.80 -28.95
CA LEU A 31 5.21 17.27 -28.42
C LEU A 31 6.18 17.04 -29.58
N LEU A 32 7.29 17.77 -29.56
CA LEU A 32 8.42 17.56 -30.46
C LEU A 32 9.52 16.81 -29.69
N THR A 33 9.96 15.69 -30.22
CA THR A 33 11.08 14.91 -29.66
C THR A 33 12.16 14.73 -30.68
N HIS A 34 13.41 14.96 -30.27
CA HIS A 34 14.59 14.70 -31.02
C HIS A 34 15.63 14.02 -30.17
N THR A 35 16.26 12.98 -30.69
CA THR A 35 17.35 12.27 -29.97
C THR A 35 18.41 11.93 -30.99
N GLU A 36 19.61 12.32 -30.68
CA GLU A 36 20.82 11.97 -31.43
C GLU A 36 21.75 11.23 -30.51
N SER A 37 22.37 10.17 -31.01
CA SER A 37 23.37 9.42 -30.24
C SER A 37 24.58 9.13 -31.13
N LEU A 38 25.74 9.23 -30.50
CA LEU A 38 27.04 8.95 -31.12
C LEU A 38 27.79 7.95 -30.23
N VAL A 39 28.30 6.89 -30.80
CA VAL A 39 29.19 5.95 -30.12
C VAL A 39 30.42 5.75 -31.00
N LEU A 40 31.59 6.11 -30.48
CA LEU A 40 32.87 5.95 -31.16
C LEU A 40 33.80 5.11 -30.30
N ALA A 41 34.61 4.29 -30.93
CA ALA A 41 35.72 3.56 -30.32
C ALA A 41 37.04 4.03 -30.98
N PRO A 42 37.58 5.16 -30.52
CA PRO A 42 38.71 5.81 -31.23
C PRO A 42 40.01 4.96 -31.21
N TRP A 43 40.20 4.13 -30.20
CA TRP A 43 41.30 3.16 -30.07
C TRP A 43 40.91 2.05 -29.09
N PRO A 44 41.70 0.96 -29.01
CA PRO A 44 41.42 -0.14 -28.11
C PRO A 44 41.24 0.30 -26.64
N GLY A 45 40.15 -0.16 -26.01
CA GLY A 45 39.82 0.19 -24.62
C GLY A 45 39.18 1.58 -24.44
N ALA A 46 39.09 2.40 -25.50
CA ALA A 46 38.44 3.71 -25.44
C ALA A 46 37.01 3.65 -26.01
N THR A 47 36.09 4.34 -25.35
CA THR A 47 34.74 4.55 -25.85
C THR A 47 34.34 5.99 -25.60
N LEU A 48 33.84 6.66 -26.63
CA LEU A 48 33.22 7.97 -26.54
C LEU A 48 31.74 7.83 -26.87
N ARG A 49 30.87 8.25 -25.96
CA ARG A 49 29.43 8.28 -26.15
C ARG A 49 28.95 9.73 -26.05
N GLY A 50 28.16 10.14 -27.02
CA GLY A 50 27.45 11.42 -27.00
C GLY A 50 25.97 11.17 -27.17
N GLU A 51 25.16 11.87 -26.42
CA GLU A 51 23.71 11.90 -26.56
C GLU A 51 23.20 13.33 -26.47
N ASN A 52 22.39 13.70 -27.43
CA ASN A 52 21.65 14.95 -27.40
C ASN A 52 20.17 14.64 -27.47
N ARG A 53 19.42 15.06 -26.48
CA ARG A 53 17.99 14.81 -26.36
C ARG A 53 17.25 16.12 -26.18
N PHE A 54 16.26 16.31 -26.98
CA PHE A 54 15.37 17.45 -26.92
C PHE A 54 13.91 16.99 -26.85
N ARG A 55 13.14 17.56 -25.93
CA ARG A 55 11.69 17.47 -25.87
C ARG A 55 11.11 18.86 -25.71
N GLY A 56 10.33 19.30 -26.67
CA GLY A 56 9.61 20.56 -26.60
C GLY A 56 8.12 20.30 -26.49
N PHE A 57 7.50 20.89 -25.52
CA PHE A 57 6.05 20.86 -25.31
C PHE A 57 5.51 22.25 -25.63
N TYR A 58 4.57 22.33 -26.53
CA TYR A 58 3.90 23.55 -26.91
C TYR A 58 2.39 23.36 -26.70
N TYR A 59 1.78 24.26 -25.96
CA TYR A 59 0.36 24.19 -25.64
C TYR A 59 -0.42 25.22 -26.46
N THR A 60 -1.65 24.85 -26.89
CA THR A 60 -2.53 25.73 -27.63
C THR A 60 -3.23 26.76 -26.75
N THR A 61 -3.19 26.56 -25.46
CA THR A 61 -3.69 27.51 -24.45
C THR A 61 -2.75 28.69 -24.31
N GLN A 62 -3.34 29.84 -23.99
CA GLN A 62 -2.59 31.06 -23.65
C GLN A 62 -2.68 31.30 -22.13
N ASN A 63 -1.63 31.83 -21.56
CA ASN A 63 -1.61 32.33 -20.20
C ASN A 63 -2.42 33.64 -20.10
N PRO A 64 -2.64 34.21 -18.91
CA PRO A 64 -3.35 35.47 -18.73
C PRO A 64 -2.74 36.66 -19.48
N ASP A 65 -1.45 36.57 -19.82
CA ASP A 65 -0.73 37.59 -20.57
C ASP A 65 -0.86 37.42 -22.10
N GLY A 66 -1.58 36.39 -22.53
CA GLY A 66 -1.84 36.08 -23.94
C GLY A 66 -0.72 35.29 -24.65
N GLU A 67 0.29 34.84 -23.92
CA GLU A 67 1.37 34.02 -24.47
C GLU A 67 1.03 32.53 -24.37
N HIS A 68 1.46 31.76 -25.37
CA HIS A 68 1.34 30.31 -25.34
C HIS A 68 2.31 29.68 -24.34
N GLU A 69 1.80 28.85 -23.47
CA GLU A 69 2.65 28.09 -22.54
C GLU A 69 3.49 27.08 -23.30
N ARG A 70 4.71 26.90 -22.84
CA ARG A 70 5.68 25.98 -23.42
C ARG A 70 6.59 25.42 -22.35
N GLN A 71 7.06 24.20 -22.56
CA GLN A 71 8.12 23.60 -21.74
C GLN A 71 9.22 23.05 -22.66
N VAL A 72 10.43 23.07 -22.17
CA VAL A 72 11.59 22.52 -22.85
C VAL A 72 12.34 21.62 -21.87
N ASP A 73 12.63 20.41 -22.33
CA ASP A 73 13.57 19.49 -21.68
C ASP A 73 14.67 19.18 -22.70
N TRP A 74 15.81 19.76 -22.49
CA TRP A 74 16.97 19.57 -23.34
C TRP A 74 18.14 19.08 -22.53
N SER A 75 18.79 18.01 -23.00
CA SER A 75 19.99 17.47 -22.39
C SER A 75 21.03 17.09 -23.43
N THR A 76 22.27 17.45 -23.16
CA THR A 76 23.44 17.00 -23.89
C THR A 76 24.38 16.32 -22.93
N SER A 77 24.74 15.08 -23.21
CA SER A 77 25.73 14.33 -22.46
C SER A 77 26.88 13.89 -23.35
N LEU A 78 28.07 13.92 -22.82
CA LEU A 78 29.26 13.36 -23.42
C LEU A 78 29.98 12.51 -22.36
N ALA A 79 30.28 11.27 -22.69
CA ALA A 79 30.99 10.35 -21.80
C ALA A 79 32.14 9.72 -22.55
N PHE A 80 33.34 9.94 -22.04
CA PHE A 80 34.53 9.25 -22.49
C PHE A 80 34.94 8.23 -21.44
N ARG A 81 35.24 7.03 -21.87
CA ARG A 81 35.75 5.96 -21.02
C ARG A 81 36.99 5.35 -21.65
N GLN A 82 38.06 5.21 -20.88
CA GLN A 82 39.26 4.47 -21.22
C GLN A 82 39.48 3.34 -20.24
N ALA A 83 39.58 2.12 -20.74
CA ALA A 83 39.94 0.94 -19.94
C ALA A 83 41.40 0.55 -20.26
N LEU A 84 42.18 0.34 -19.20
CA LEU A 84 43.59 -0.06 -19.25
C LEU A 84 43.81 -1.20 -18.24
N GLY A 85 43.58 -2.43 -18.68
CA GLY A 85 43.63 -3.59 -17.78
C GLY A 85 42.54 -3.45 -16.67
N GLY A 86 42.95 -3.58 -15.41
CA GLY A 86 42.07 -3.40 -14.25
C GLY A 86 41.71 -1.94 -13.92
N VAL A 87 42.28 -0.97 -14.62
CA VAL A 87 42.01 0.47 -14.39
C VAL A 87 41.08 1.02 -15.45
N SER A 88 40.10 1.84 -15.04
CA SER A 88 39.29 2.63 -15.98
C SER A 88 39.25 4.10 -15.58
N LEU A 89 39.32 4.96 -16.57
CA LEU A 89 39.13 6.40 -16.47
C LEU A 89 37.83 6.76 -17.20
N GLU A 90 36.98 7.53 -16.54
CA GLU A 90 35.75 8.06 -17.13
C GLU A 90 35.74 9.59 -16.99
N ALA A 91 35.50 10.29 -18.08
CA ALA A 91 35.25 11.72 -18.08
C ALA A 91 33.83 11.98 -18.66
N GLY A 92 33.05 12.73 -17.92
CA GLY A 92 31.65 13.00 -18.29
C GLY A 92 31.37 14.49 -18.36
N TYR A 93 30.51 14.86 -19.28
CA TYR A 93 29.94 16.18 -19.39
C TYR A 93 28.42 16.03 -19.50
N LEU A 94 27.69 16.81 -18.72
CA LEU A 94 26.23 16.84 -18.75
C LEU A 94 25.76 18.30 -18.72
N ARG A 95 24.97 18.66 -19.71
CA ARG A 95 24.19 19.89 -19.68
C ARG A 95 22.73 19.53 -19.86
N SER A 96 21.88 19.92 -18.91
CA SER A 96 20.45 19.69 -18.96
C SER A 96 19.71 20.94 -18.54
N VAL A 97 18.69 21.28 -19.29
CA VAL A 97 17.81 22.41 -19.03
C VAL A 97 16.37 21.92 -19.10
N GLN A 98 15.67 22.08 -18.00
CA GLN A 98 14.24 21.83 -17.90
C GLN A 98 13.60 23.13 -17.44
N GLU A 99 12.81 23.74 -18.32
CA GLU A 99 12.20 25.04 -18.04
C GLU A 99 10.87 25.20 -18.76
N GLY A 100 10.11 26.20 -18.33
CA GLY A 100 8.82 26.54 -18.87
C GLY A 100 7.65 26.10 -18.02
N GLU A 101 6.46 26.41 -18.48
CA GLU A 101 5.22 26.16 -17.76
C GLU A 101 4.27 25.26 -18.55
N SER A 102 3.47 24.49 -17.81
CA SER A 102 2.43 23.63 -18.35
C SER A 102 1.08 23.97 -17.75
N PRO A 103 0.00 24.01 -18.56
CA PRO A 103 -1.35 24.08 -18.03
C PRO A 103 -1.78 22.80 -17.31
N PHE A 104 -1.00 21.71 -17.43
CA PHE A 104 -1.32 20.41 -16.87
C PHE A 104 -0.31 19.99 -15.80
N ARG A 105 -0.79 19.67 -14.63
CA ARG A 105 0.09 19.21 -13.53
C ARG A 105 0.83 17.92 -13.85
N PHE A 106 0.22 17.01 -14.59
CA PHE A 106 0.84 15.73 -14.98
C PHE A 106 1.96 15.89 -16.02
N ASP A 107 2.01 17.02 -16.70
CA ASP A 107 3.00 17.35 -17.72
C ASP A 107 4.07 18.33 -17.21
N ALA A 108 3.87 18.90 -16.02
CA ALA A 108 4.76 19.91 -15.45
C ALA A 108 6.16 19.33 -15.21
N LEU A 109 7.16 19.91 -15.87
CA LEU A 109 8.57 19.59 -15.63
C LEU A 109 9.09 20.42 -14.44
N PRO A 110 9.94 19.84 -13.59
CA PRO A 110 10.63 20.63 -12.58
C PRO A 110 11.58 21.60 -13.26
N GLN A 111 11.54 22.88 -12.87
CA GLN A 111 12.51 23.85 -13.37
C GLN A 111 13.88 23.49 -12.82
N ARG A 112 14.74 22.97 -13.67
CA ARG A 112 16.07 22.50 -13.30
C ARG A 112 17.09 22.78 -14.39
N ARG A 113 18.21 23.33 -13.99
CA ARG A 113 19.39 23.44 -14.83
C ARG A 113 20.54 22.66 -14.20
N THR A 114 21.24 21.93 -15.02
CA THR A 114 22.41 21.14 -14.61
C THR A 114 23.48 21.34 -15.66
N HIS A 115 24.66 21.76 -15.23
CA HIS A 115 25.82 21.93 -16.10
C HIS A 115 27.05 21.45 -15.37
N GLN A 116 27.48 20.22 -15.65
CA GLN A 116 28.48 19.53 -14.85
C GLN A 116 29.52 18.83 -15.72
N ALA A 117 30.74 18.86 -15.27
CA ALA A 117 31.81 18.01 -15.76
C ALA A 117 32.24 17.06 -14.64
N THR A 118 32.41 15.79 -14.94
CA THR A 118 32.78 14.76 -13.97
C THR A 118 34.01 13.99 -14.41
N LEU A 119 34.79 13.54 -13.45
CA LEU A 119 35.92 12.66 -13.66
C LEU A 119 35.81 11.49 -12.65
N ALA A 120 35.97 10.27 -13.15
CA ALA A 120 36.00 9.09 -12.29
C ALA A 120 37.17 8.21 -12.67
N LEU A 121 37.88 7.74 -11.67
CA LEU A 121 38.94 6.74 -11.78
C LEU A 121 38.47 5.50 -11.02
N ALA A 122 38.52 4.35 -11.66
CA ALA A 122 38.20 3.08 -11.01
C ALA A 122 39.28 2.06 -11.27
N PHE A 123 39.56 1.25 -10.25
CA PHE A 123 40.41 0.09 -10.29
C PHE A 123 39.58 -1.13 -9.89
N GLN A 124 39.61 -2.19 -10.66
CA GLN A 124 38.84 -3.40 -10.41
C GLN A 124 39.67 -4.65 -10.73
N GLU A 125 40.23 -5.21 -9.69
CA GLU A 125 40.86 -6.51 -9.69
C GLU A 125 40.46 -7.30 -8.46
N ARG A 126 39.86 -8.47 -8.64
CA ARG A 126 39.43 -9.27 -7.48
C ARG A 126 40.58 -9.57 -6.54
N PRO A 127 40.38 -9.44 -5.22
CA PRO A 127 39.16 -9.14 -4.52
C PRO A 127 38.89 -7.64 -4.32
N LEU A 128 39.72 -6.75 -4.86
CA LEU A 128 39.71 -5.31 -4.59
C LEU A 128 39.07 -4.51 -5.74
N ALA A 129 38.18 -3.59 -5.40
CA ALA A 129 37.71 -2.54 -6.28
C ALA A 129 37.81 -1.19 -5.56
N LEU A 130 38.37 -0.21 -6.27
CA LEU A 130 38.48 1.17 -5.78
C LEU A 130 37.88 2.10 -6.79
N SER A 131 37.18 3.13 -6.35
CA SER A 131 36.73 4.20 -7.23
C SER A 131 36.87 5.57 -6.55
N LEU A 132 37.20 6.55 -7.37
CA LEU A 132 37.28 7.94 -6.99
C LEU A 132 36.54 8.76 -8.03
N LYS A 133 35.56 9.56 -7.63
CA LYS A 133 34.73 10.37 -8.49
C LYS A 133 34.66 11.79 -7.95
N GLY A 134 34.77 12.76 -8.84
CA GLY A 134 34.58 14.17 -8.54
C GLY A 134 34.17 14.93 -9.79
N GLY A 135 34.11 16.24 -9.70
CA GLY A 135 33.72 17.04 -10.84
C GLY A 135 33.57 18.51 -10.51
N TRP A 136 33.01 19.21 -11.47
CA TRP A 136 32.76 20.63 -11.44
C TRP A 136 31.32 20.92 -11.81
N ASP A 137 30.62 21.70 -10.99
CA ASP A 137 29.33 22.29 -11.33
C ASP A 137 29.57 23.61 -12.05
N LEU A 138 29.42 23.59 -13.36
CA LEU A 138 29.68 24.73 -14.21
C LEU A 138 28.56 25.79 -14.12
N GLU A 139 27.39 25.44 -13.63
CA GLU A 139 26.31 26.41 -13.38
C GLU A 139 26.61 27.24 -12.12
N LYS A 140 27.04 26.59 -11.06
CA LYS A 140 27.33 27.24 -9.76
C LYS A 140 28.78 27.67 -9.62
N THR A 141 29.62 27.37 -10.63
CA THR A 141 31.07 27.62 -10.58
C THR A 141 31.76 27.03 -9.36
N GLY A 142 31.30 25.85 -8.92
CA GLY A 142 31.80 25.16 -7.72
C GLY A 142 32.20 23.73 -7.98
N TYR A 143 32.95 23.13 -7.06
CA TYR A 143 33.33 21.74 -7.14
C TYR A 143 32.15 20.81 -6.72
N LEU A 144 31.97 19.73 -7.45
CA LEU A 144 31.14 18.62 -6.98
C LEU A 144 31.87 17.88 -5.86
N PRO A 145 31.14 17.29 -4.89
CA PRO A 145 31.79 16.52 -3.85
C PRO A 145 32.65 15.39 -4.42
N LEU A 146 33.81 15.20 -3.81
CA LEU A 146 34.68 14.07 -4.07
C LEU A 146 34.09 12.82 -3.38
N GLU A 147 33.90 11.76 -4.12
CA GLU A 147 33.40 10.48 -3.62
C GLU A 147 34.48 9.40 -3.82
N ALA A 148 34.88 8.78 -2.73
CA ALA A 148 35.82 7.67 -2.73
C ALA A 148 35.12 6.40 -2.23
N GLU A 149 35.22 5.32 -2.97
CA GLU A 149 34.70 4.02 -2.58
C GLU A 149 35.79 2.96 -2.69
N GLY A 150 35.94 2.18 -1.63
CA GLY A 150 36.77 0.98 -1.60
C GLY A 150 35.90 -0.22 -1.30
N ARG A 151 35.98 -1.24 -2.13
CA ARG A 151 35.26 -2.50 -1.93
C ARG A 151 36.23 -3.65 -1.98
N LEU A 152 36.19 -4.46 -0.93
CA LEU A 152 36.87 -5.74 -0.88
C LEU A 152 35.79 -6.83 -0.93
N GLN A 153 35.83 -7.68 -1.95
CA GLN A 153 34.81 -8.70 -2.15
C GLN A 153 35.42 -10.00 -2.67
N ASP A 154 35.18 -11.07 -1.92
CA ASP A 154 35.56 -12.43 -2.32
C ASP A 154 34.45 -13.41 -1.93
N GLN A 155 34.69 -14.71 -2.12
CA GLN A 155 33.76 -15.76 -1.75
C GLN A 155 33.49 -15.72 -0.24
N GLY A 156 32.23 -15.38 0.11
CA GLY A 156 31.76 -15.39 1.49
C GLY A 156 32.03 -14.13 2.31
N TYR A 157 32.68 -13.08 1.77
CA TYR A 157 32.77 -11.80 2.48
C TYR A 157 32.77 -10.60 1.55
N SER A 158 32.28 -9.47 2.06
CA SER A 158 32.44 -8.15 1.43
C SER A 158 32.66 -7.08 2.48
N LEU A 159 33.49 -6.09 2.13
CA LEU A 159 33.68 -4.87 2.90
C LEU A 159 33.58 -3.69 1.95
N LEU A 160 32.78 -2.69 2.28
CA LEU A 160 32.62 -1.43 1.57
C LEU A 160 33.01 -0.30 2.51
N LEU A 161 33.91 0.56 2.06
CA LEU A 161 34.21 1.84 2.67
C LEU A 161 33.85 2.92 1.64
N TYR A 162 32.97 3.83 2.01
CA TYR A 162 32.59 4.98 1.19
C TYR A 162 32.86 6.26 1.96
N HIS A 163 33.44 7.25 1.30
CA HIS A 163 33.69 8.56 1.86
C HIS A 163 33.31 9.64 0.84
N LYS A 164 32.58 10.65 1.30
CA LYS A 164 32.18 11.81 0.51
C LYS A 164 32.67 13.09 1.18
N ARG A 165 33.34 13.94 0.40
CA ARG A 165 33.90 15.20 0.86
C ARG A 165 33.58 16.32 -0.12
N GLY A 166 33.01 17.42 0.36
CA GLY A 166 32.98 18.69 -0.33
C GLY A 166 34.37 19.36 -0.21
N LEU A 167 34.84 19.96 -1.28
CA LEU A 167 36.15 20.62 -1.24
C LEU A 167 36.17 21.89 -0.36
N GLU A 168 35.06 22.60 -0.31
CA GLU A 168 34.87 23.78 0.53
C GLU A 168 34.22 23.44 1.87
N GLU A 169 33.27 22.53 1.88
CA GLU A 169 32.49 22.16 3.06
C GLU A 169 33.20 21.14 3.96
N GLY A 170 34.26 20.50 3.48
CA GLY A 170 34.94 19.42 4.18
C GLY A 170 34.27 18.07 4.07
N PRO A 171 34.53 17.13 4.98
CA PRO A 171 33.94 15.82 4.95
C PRO A 171 32.42 15.91 5.17
N LEU A 172 31.63 15.19 4.35
CA LEU A 172 30.17 15.16 4.38
C LEU A 172 29.64 13.85 4.96
N GLU A 173 30.15 12.72 4.45
CA GLU A 173 29.65 11.41 4.83
C GLU A 173 30.76 10.36 4.81
N THR A 174 30.74 9.47 5.80
CA THR A 174 31.52 8.22 5.77
C THR A 174 30.60 7.04 6.05
N ARG A 175 30.67 5.99 5.23
CA ARG A 175 29.88 4.77 5.38
C ARG A 175 30.79 3.55 5.34
N LEU A 176 30.52 2.64 6.28
CA LEU A 176 31.17 1.34 6.37
C LEU A 176 30.10 0.25 6.30
N GLU A 177 30.23 -0.68 5.38
CA GLU A 177 29.37 -1.85 5.30
C GLU A 177 30.23 -3.10 5.22
N GLY A 178 29.86 -4.11 5.99
CA GLY A 178 30.51 -5.41 5.95
C GLY A 178 29.52 -6.53 5.87
N SER A 179 29.85 -7.57 5.13
CA SER A 179 29.09 -8.82 5.14
C SER A 179 29.99 -10.03 5.16
N LEU A 180 29.54 -11.07 5.88
CA LEU A 180 30.13 -12.41 5.91
C LEU A 180 29.01 -13.38 5.59
N THR A 181 29.22 -14.24 4.60
CA THR A 181 28.20 -15.20 4.14
C THR A 181 28.71 -16.63 4.01
N PRO A 182 29.49 -17.17 5.01
CA PRO A 182 29.83 -18.58 5.00
C PRO A 182 28.58 -19.40 5.31
N TYR A 183 28.18 -20.26 4.37
CA TYR A 183 27.03 -21.14 4.61
C TYR A 183 27.22 -21.98 5.89
N PRO A 184 26.22 -22.11 6.75
CA PRO A 184 24.84 -21.64 6.65
C PRO A 184 24.57 -20.24 7.26
N PHE A 185 25.60 -19.48 7.57
CA PHE A 185 25.49 -18.19 8.23
C PHE A 185 25.61 -17.03 7.24
N ALA A 186 24.91 -15.93 7.51
CA ALA A 186 25.14 -14.66 6.89
C ALA A 186 25.08 -13.57 7.96
N LEU A 187 26.09 -12.70 7.98
CA LEU A 187 26.16 -11.55 8.88
C LEU A 187 26.37 -10.29 8.04
N ARG A 188 25.68 -9.22 8.39
CA ARG A 188 25.84 -7.90 7.76
C ARG A 188 25.87 -6.83 8.84
N ALA A 189 26.77 -5.88 8.67
CA ALA A 189 26.83 -4.67 9.50
C ALA A 189 26.90 -3.44 8.60
N SER A 190 26.21 -2.37 8.97
CA SER A 190 26.33 -1.07 8.30
C SER A 190 26.36 0.05 9.30
N LEU A 191 27.24 1.01 9.06
CA LEU A 191 27.46 2.20 9.86
C LEU A 191 27.64 3.40 8.93
N ARG A 192 26.97 4.51 9.24
CA ARG A 192 27.12 5.77 8.53
C ARG A 192 27.38 6.90 9.52
N TYR A 193 28.32 7.77 9.20
CA TYR A 193 28.62 8.98 9.92
C TYR A 193 28.32 10.21 9.07
N ASP A 194 27.43 11.08 9.54
CA ASP A 194 27.09 12.37 8.94
C ASP A 194 27.99 13.43 9.58
N HIS A 195 29.01 13.88 8.85
CA HIS A 195 30.03 14.81 9.38
C HIS A 195 29.46 16.20 9.70
N PRO A 196 28.61 16.83 8.85
CA PRO A 196 27.99 18.09 9.15
C PRO A 196 27.18 18.11 10.44
N LYS A 197 26.51 17.01 10.74
CA LYS A 197 25.73 16.88 11.98
C LYS A 197 26.55 16.34 13.15
N ALA A 198 27.75 15.84 12.89
CA ALA A 198 28.60 15.13 13.85
C ALA A 198 27.89 13.96 14.52
N LEU A 199 27.06 13.21 13.76
CA LEU A 199 26.22 12.14 14.27
C LEU A 199 26.42 10.85 13.48
N PHE A 200 26.41 9.75 14.20
CA PHE A 200 26.26 8.42 13.60
C PHE A 200 24.79 8.10 13.35
N ASP A 201 24.50 7.59 12.19
CA ASP A 201 23.26 6.85 12.00
C ASP A 201 23.26 5.58 12.88
N PRO A 202 22.11 5.03 13.25
CA PRO A 202 22.08 3.82 14.03
C PRO A 202 22.86 2.68 13.35
N LEU A 203 23.75 2.03 14.10
CA LEU A 203 24.42 0.81 13.65
C LEU A 203 23.38 -0.25 13.39
N LEU A 204 23.37 -0.79 12.18
CA LEU A 204 22.51 -1.91 11.78
C LEU A 204 23.33 -3.19 11.76
N LEU A 205 22.91 -4.16 12.54
CA LEU A 205 23.46 -5.52 12.55
C LEU A 205 22.37 -6.49 12.09
N GLN A 206 22.68 -7.33 11.12
CA GLN A 206 21.78 -8.35 10.61
C GLN A 206 22.50 -9.69 10.61
N GLY A 207 21.85 -10.72 11.12
CA GLY A 207 22.29 -12.09 11.06
C GLY A 207 21.23 -12.97 10.42
N ALA A 208 21.64 -13.90 9.59
CA ALA A 208 20.78 -14.93 9.05
C ALA A 208 21.44 -16.30 9.20
N TYR A 209 20.63 -17.30 9.47
CA TYR A 209 21.03 -18.69 9.53
C TYR A 209 20.09 -19.53 8.67
N ALA A 210 20.65 -20.21 7.69
CA ALA A 210 19.89 -21.10 6.82
C ALA A 210 19.69 -22.45 7.52
N LEU A 211 18.43 -22.83 7.72
CA LEU A 211 18.02 -24.14 8.19
C LEU A 211 17.76 -25.06 6.99
N PRO A 212 17.79 -26.40 7.13
CA PRO A 212 17.48 -27.30 6.02
C PRO A 212 16.13 -27.04 5.35
N ALA A 213 15.14 -26.62 6.11
CA ALA A 213 13.80 -26.32 5.63
C ALA A 213 13.31 -24.89 6.04
N GLY A 214 14.25 -23.96 6.25
CA GLY A 214 13.83 -22.64 6.72
C GLY A 214 14.96 -21.63 6.90
N SER A 215 14.69 -20.57 7.65
CA SER A 215 15.67 -19.53 7.98
C SER A 215 15.37 -18.90 9.35
N LEU A 216 16.44 -18.49 10.00
CA LEU A 216 16.40 -17.64 11.20
C LEU A 216 17.08 -16.32 10.86
N ASN A 217 16.40 -15.21 11.05
CA ASN A 217 16.91 -13.87 10.81
C ASN A 217 16.86 -13.04 12.07
N LEU A 218 17.94 -12.36 12.38
CA LEU A 218 18.06 -11.40 13.49
C LEU A 218 18.46 -10.06 12.93
N ALA A 219 17.78 -8.98 13.34
CA ALA A 219 18.22 -7.63 13.04
C ALA A 219 18.23 -6.80 14.33
N HIS A 220 19.28 -5.99 14.48
CA HIS A 220 19.45 -5.12 15.63
C HIS A 220 19.89 -3.73 15.18
N ARG A 221 19.23 -2.70 15.68
CA ARG A 221 19.58 -1.28 15.48
C ARG A 221 20.03 -0.69 16.80
N HIS A 222 21.23 -0.10 16.79
CA HIS A 222 21.84 0.50 17.97
C HIS A 222 22.21 1.96 17.71
N GLY A 223 21.69 2.86 18.51
CA GLY A 223 22.05 4.28 18.45
C GLY A 223 23.39 4.51 19.14
N LEU A 224 24.38 5.04 18.39
CA LEU A 224 25.74 5.26 18.88
C LEU A 224 25.93 6.60 19.61
N ASN A 225 25.02 7.55 19.40
CA ASN A 225 25.10 8.90 19.98
C ASN A 225 24.49 8.96 21.40
N GLY A 226 24.68 7.92 22.21
CA GLY A 226 24.12 7.82 23.56
C GLY A 226 22.69 7.30 23.64
N ALA A 227 22.07 7.01 22.49
CA ALA A 227 20.68 6.53 22.45
C ALA A 227 20.54 5.04 22.82
N GLY A 228 21.62 4.26 22.81
CA GLY A 228 21.59 2.84 23.15
C GLY A 228 20.81 1.99 22.14
N PRO A 229 20.30 0.81 22.53
CA PRO A 229 19.54 -0.05 21.65
C PRO A 229 18.22 0.62 21.25
N LEU A 230 17.89 0.57 19.95
CA LEU A 230 16.68 1.15 19.41
C LEU A 230 15.65 0.07 19.07
N GLU A 231 16.08 -0.96 18.38
CA GLU A 231 15.19 -2.01 17.91
C GLU A 231 15.93 -3.34 17.79
N THR A 232 15.27 -4.41 18.16
CA THR A 232 15.72 -5.78 17.90
C THR A 232 14.58 -6.57 17.30
N SER A 233 14.79 -7.25 16.19
CA SER A 233 13.80 -8.13 15.59
C SER A 233 14.38 -9.51 15.31
N LEU A 234 13.56 -10.52 15.51
CA LEU A 234 13.83 -11.93 15.24
C LEU A 234 12.74 -12.48 14.34
N THR A 235 13.12 -13.18 13.29
CA THR A 235 12.18 -13.87 12.40
C THR A 235 12.68 -15.30 12.19
N LEU A 236 11.85 -16.26 12.53
CA LEU A 236 12.01 -17.68 12.22
C LEU A 236 10.98 -18.06 11.16
N ALA A 237 11.41 -18.65 10.07
CA ALA A 237 10.54 -19.23 9.07
C ALA A 237 10.97 -20.66 8.80
N TYR A 238 10.04 -21.58 8.80
CA TYR A 238 10.26 -23.00 8.52
C TYR A 238 9.14 -23.51 7.64
N ARG A 239 9.46 -24.32 6.63
CA ARG A 239 8.48 -24.92 5.74
C ARG A 239 8.94 -26.31 5.29
N GLU A 240 8.10 -27.30 5.53
CA GLU A 240 8.31 -28.68 5.08
C GLU A 240 7.00 -29.28 4.58
N GLY A 241 6.95 -29.62 3.31
CA GLY A 241 5.74 -30.14 2.67
C GLY A 241 4.57 -29.14 2.75
N GLN A 242 3.50 -29.54 3.44
CA GLN A 242 2.30 -28.71 3.66
C GLN A 242 2.33 -27.95 5.01
N GLU A 243 3.39 -28.12 5.77
CA GLU A 243 3.56 -27.45 7.06
C GLU A 243 4.43 -26.20 6.91
N ALA A 244 4.01 -25.13 7.53
CA ALA A 244 4.77 -23.90 7.58
C ALA A 244 4.62 -23.22 8.94
N TYR A 245 5.74 -22.74 9.49
CA TYR A 245 5.79 -22.04 10.76
C TYR A 245 6.53 -20.72 10.55
N THR A 246 5.94 -19.64 11.04
CA THR A 246 6.61 -18.34 11.11
C THR A 246 6.47 -17.81 12.52
N LEU A 247 7.58 -17.30 13.05
CA LEU A 247 7.61 -16.59 14.32
C LEU A 247 8.35 -15.27 14.08
N GLN A 248 7.75 -14.17 14.53
CA GLN A 248 8.37 -12.85 14.49
C GLN A 248 8.28 -12.24 15.87
N ALA A 249 9.38 -11.67 16.34
CA ALA A 249 9.43 -10.89 17.55
C ALA A 249 10.18 -9.58 17.28
N ARG A 250 9.68 -8.46 17.78
CA ARG A 250 10.27 -7.15 17.64
C ARG A 250 10.17 -6.40 18.95
N ARG A 251 11.31 -5.93 19.45
CA ARG A 251 11.37 -5.07 20.63
C ARG A 251 11.77 -3.65 20.21
N ASP A 252 10.93 -2.70 20.56
CA ASP A 252 11.20 -1.26 20.50
C ASP A 252 11.71 -0.84 21.89
N TRP A 253 13.02 -0.66 22.03
CA TRP A 253 13.67 -0.40 23.32
C TRP A 253 13.32 0.96 23.91
N PRO A 254 13.27 2.07 23.13
CA PRO A 254 12.85 3.37 23.65
C PRO A 254 11.43 3.39 24.20
N LYS A 255 10.53 2.58 23.66
CA LYS A 255 9.14 2.48 24.11
C LYS A 255 8.93 1.36 25.10
N ASP A 256 9.95 0.55 25.38
CA ASP A 256 9.85 -0.70 26.15
C ASP A 256 8.72 -1.62 25.68
N ALA A 257 8.47 -1.63 24.37
CA ALA A 257 7.39 -2.37 23.76
C ALA A 257 7.92 -3.63 23.06
N LEU A 258 7.25 -4.75 23.26
CA LEU A 258 7.51 -6.03 22.61
C LEU A 258 6.31 -6.44 21.78
N GLN A 259 6.54 -6.69 20.51
CA GLN A 259 5.57 -7.28 19.59
C GLN A 259 6.02 -8.69 19.25
N ALA A 260 5.12 -9.65 19.34
CA ALA A 260 5.36 -11.01 18.92
C ALA A 260 4.19 -11.49 18.05
N SER A 261 4.49 -12.18 16.98
CA SER A 261 3.48 -12.84 16.14
C SER A 261 3.99 -14.20 15.71
N GLY A 262 3.08 -15.16 15.63
CA GLY A 262 3.35 -16.50 15.16
C GLY A 262 2.23 -16.99 14.26
N GLN A 263 2.58 -17.75 13.26
CA GLN A 263 1.65 -18.46 12.40
C GLN A 263 2.14 -19.90 12.22
N ALA A 264 1.23 -20.83 12.34
CA ALA A 264 1.46 -22.23 12.04
C ALA A 264 0.39 -22.70 11.05
N ILE A 265 0.81 -23.40 10.01
CA ILE A 265 -0.05 -23.97 8.98
C ILE A 265 0.19 -25.48 8.95
N PHE A 266 -0.88 -26.26 9.06
CA PHE A 266 -0.88 -27.72 9.06
C PHE A 266 -1.90 -28.21 8.04
N GLY A 267 -1.49 -28.29 6.77
CA GLY A 267 -2.43 -28.63 5.70
C GLY A 267 -3.60 -27.63 5.63
N PRO A 268 -4.86 -28.06 5.88
CA PRO A 268 -6.03 -27.18 5.80
C PRO A 268 -6.26 -26.34 7.07
N GLN A 269 -5.40 -26.47 8.08
CA GLN A 269 -5.54 -25.76 9.35
C GLN A 269 -4.47 -24.68 9.49
N SER A 270 -4.82 -23.58 10.10
CA SER A 270 -3.86 -22.53 10.46
C SER A 270 -4.16 -21.95 11.84
N LEU A 271 -3.11 -21.68 12.58
CA LEU A 271 -3.13 -20.99 13.86
C LEU A 271 -2.32 -19.69 13.70
N SER A 272 -2.86 -18.57 14.17
CA SER A 272 -2.15 -17.30 14.23
C SER A 272 -2.21 -16.74 15.65
N LEU A 273 -1.10 -16.22 16.13
CA LEU A 273 -0.99 -15.54 17.42
C LEU A 273 -0.30 -14.20 17.19
N GLN A 274 -0.81 -13.15 17.81
CA GLN A 274 -0.19 -11.84 17.83
C GLN A 274 -0.32 -11.25 19.23
N ALA A 275 0.76 -10.70 19.75
CA ALA A 275 0.78 -10.02 21.03
C ALA A 275 1.62 -8.75 20.93
N THR A 276 1.15 -7.69 21.56
CA THR A 276 1.90 -6.45 21.76
C THR A 276 1.87 -6.13 23.25
N LEU A 277 3.04 -6.18 23.86
CA LEU A 277 3.25 -5.82 25.25
C LEU A 277 3.89 -4.44 25.29
N ASP A 278 3.24 -3.50 25.90
CA ASP A 278 3.80 -2.21 26.31
C ASP A 278 3.91 -2.15 27.85
N PRO A 279 4.58 -1.17 28.45
CA PRO A 279 4.76 -1.13 29.92
C PRO A 279 3.45 -1.15 30.71
N THR A 280 2.32 -0.83 30.11
CA THR A 280 1.04 -0.68 30.82
C THR A 280 -0.01 -1.68 30.39
N ALA A 281 0.14 -2.33 29.25
CA ALA A 281 -0.88 -3.19 28.69
C ALA A 281 -0.34 -4.28 27.76
N LEU A 282 -1.06 -5.39 27.71
CA LEU A 282 -0.89 -6.47 26.73
C LEU A 282 -2.10 -6.47 25.78
N ALA A 283 -1.90 -6.14 24.50
CA ALA A 283 -2.88 -6.42 23.46
C ALA A 283 -2.59 -7.78 22.84
N TYR A 284 -3.62 -8.57 22.61
CA TYR A 284 -3.47 -9.93 22.08
C TYR A 284 -4.53 -10.23 21.01
N GLN A 285 -4.15 -11.10 20.08
CA GLN A 285 -5.03 -11.66 19.08
C GLN A 285 -4.62 -13.11 18.82
N ALA A 286 -5.58 -14.02 18.83
CA ALA A 286 -5.38 -15.41 18.48
C ALA A 286 -6.43 -15.82 17.44
N GLY A 287 -5.98 -16.40 16.35
CA GLY A 287 -6.83 -16.84 15.24
C GLY A 287 -6.60 -18.32 14.95
N PHE A 288 -7.68 -19.04 14.73
CA PHE A 288 -7.65 -20.41 14.26
C PHE A 288 -8.56 -20.55 13.05
N ARG A 289 -8.06 -21.15 12.01
CA ARG A 289 -8.84 -21.49 10.80
C ARG A 289 -8.67 -22.96 10.51
N SER A 290 -9.75 -23.64 10.21
CA SER A 290 -9.74 -25.05 9.82
C SER A 290 -10.72 -25.30 8.70
N GLY A 291 -10.35 -26.15 7.75
CA GLY A 291 -11.19 -26.58 6.66
C GLY A 291 -10.68 -26.13 5.30
N SER A 292 -11.23 -26.76 4.27
CA SER A 292 -10.96 -26.41 2.86
C SER A 292 -12.24 -26.63 2.04
N ALA A 293 -12.46 -25.78 1.05
CA ALA A 293 -13.58 -26.00 0.13
C ALA A 293 -13.41 -27.33 -0.62
N PRO A 294 -14.49 -28.13 -0.82
CA PRO A 294 -15.90 -27.85 -0.55
C PRO A 294 -16.38 -28.13 0.89
N GLY A 295 -15.48 -28.51 1.81
CA GLY A 295 -15.84 -28.80 3.20
C GLY A 295 -16.15 -27.56 4.06
N PRO A 296 -16.52 -27.78 5.33
CA PRO A 296 -16.79 -26.68 6.24
C PRO A 296 -15.51 -25.90 6.55
N LEU A 297 -15.63 -24.57 6.52
CA LEU A 297 -14.61 -23.62 6.97
C LEU A 297 -15.00 -23.08 8.34
N LEU A 298 -14.15 -23.30 9.32
CA LEU A 298 -14.26 -22.72 10.66
C LEU A 298 -13.20 -21.64 10.82
N ASP A 299 -13.61 -20.47 11.26
CA ASP A 299 -12.73 -19.32 11.56
C ASP A 299 -13.04 -18.83 12.96
N LEU A 300 -12.04 -18.87 13.83
CA LEU A 300 -12.13 -18.39 15.22
C LEU A 300 -11.12 -17.26 15.38
N LEU A 301 -11.53 -16.14 15.94
CA LEU A 301 -10.67 -15.01 16.26
C LEU A 301 -10.98 -14.51 17.65
N LEU A 302 -9.99 -14.59 18.53
CA LEU A 302 -10.01 -14.00 19.85
C LEU A 302 -9.10 -12.78 19.85
N SER A 303 -9.57 -11.65 20.33
CA SER A 303 -8.76 -10.43 20.47
C SER A 303 -9.16 -9.69 21.75
N GLY A 304 -8.20 -8.99 22.34
CA GLY A 304 -8.48 -8.22 23.55
C GLY A 304 -7.26 -7.47 24.06
N ARG A 305 -7.45 -6.79 25.17
CA ARG A 305 -6.40 -6.07 25.91
C ARG A 305 -6.44 -6.46 27.37
N TYR A 306 -5.28 -6.69 27.96
CA TYR A 306 -5.11 -6.88 29.39
C TYR A 306 -4.40 -5.65 29.97
N GLN A 307 -5.07 -4.94 30.85
CA GLN A 307 -4.55 -3.80 31.59
C GLN A 307 -5.29 -3.75 32.91
N GLU A 308 -4.63 -4.15 34.00
CA GLU A 308 -5.28 -4.34 35.33
C GLU A 308 -6.52 -5.25 35.27
N GLY A 309 -6.61 -6.11 34.25
CA GLY A 309 -7.72 -7.01 33.98
C GLY A 309 -7.96 -7.14 32.46
N PHE A 310 -8.78 -8.11 32.08
CA PHE A 310 -9.18 -8.28 30.68
C PHE A 310 -10.20 -7.21 30.31
N ARG A 311 -9.90 -6.42 29.29
CA ARG A 311 -10.78 -5.39 28.77
C ARG A 311 -11.00 -5.58 27.27
N GLY A 312 -12.25 -5.36 26.83
CA GLY A 312 -12.60 -5.37 25.42
C GLY A 312 -12.26 -6.69 24.70
N THR A 313 -12.43 -7.83 25.38
CA THR A 313 -12.18 -9.14 24.77
C THR A 313 -13.30 -9.49 23.82
N ASN A 314 -12.96 -9.72 22.55
CA ASN A 314 -13.87 -10.10 21.49
C ASN A 314 -13.56 -11.52 21.03
N LEU A 315 -14.60 -12.36 20.92
CA LEU A 315 -14.55 -13.64 20.25
C LEU A 315 -15.42 -13.59 19.00
N ARG A 316 -14.81 -13.80 17.84
CA ARG A 316 -15.50 -13.97 16.58
C ARG A 316 -15.43 -15.43 16.15
N LEU A 317 -16.58 -15.98 15.86
CA LEU A 317 -16.74 -17.31 15.27
C LEU A 317 -17.34 -17.14 13.87
N GLY A 318 -16.69 -17.69 12.86
CA GLY A 318 -17.20 -17.78 11.50
C GLY A 318 -17.33 -19.25 11.08
N LEU A 319 -18.46 -19.64 10.56
CA LEU A 319 -18.68 -20.93 9.93
C LEU A 319 -19.20 -20.72 8.53
N THR A 320 -18.54 -21.33 7.55
CA THR A 320 -18.98 -21.34 6.16
C THR A 320 -19.01 -22.78 5.66
N GLN A 321 -20.12 -23.20 5.13
CA GLN A 321 -20.32 -24.53 4.54
C GLN A 321 -20.84 -24.36 3.12
N ALA A 322 -20.08 -24.80 2.13
CA ALA A 322 -20.57 -24.96 0.77
C ALA A 322 -21.31 -26.29 0.64
N LEU A 323 -22.54 -26.24 0.18
CA LEU A 323 -23.35 -27.36 -0.22
C LEU A 323 -23.47 -27.37 -1.75
N PRO A 324 -23.82 -28.48 -2.40
CA PRO A 324 -23.91 -28.54 -3.88
C PRO A 324 -24.78 -27.44 -4.49
N GLU A 325 -25.88 -27.07 -3.85
CA GLU A 325 -26.85 -26.10 -4.33
C GLU A 325 -27.05 -24.89 -3.41
N ALA A 326 -26.30 -24.81 -2.31
CA ALA A 326 -26.47 -23.75 -1.33
C ALA A 326 -25.15 -23.43 -0.59
N THR A 327 -25.00 -22.22 -0.10
CA THR A 327 -23.91 -21.83 0.80
C THR A 327 -24.46 -21.29 2.10
N PHE A 328 -24.13 -21.96 3.21
CA PHE A 328 -24.45 -21.51 4.56
C PHE A 328 -23.30 -20.69 5.14
N ARG A 329 -23.62 -19.53 5.71
CA ARG A 329 -22.66 -18.70 6.45
C ARG A 329 -23.26 -18.28 7.77
N LEU A 330 -22.50 -18.44 8.84
CA LEU A 330 -22.84 -17.97 10.17
C LEU A 330 -21.65 -17.20 10.74
N THR A 331 -21.87 -16.02 11.27
CA THR A 331 -20.87 -15.26 12.00
C THR A 331 -21.44 -14.86 13.35
N ALA A 332 -20.75 -15.21 14.41
CA ALA A 332 -21.06 -14.79 15.77
C ALA A 332 -19.91 -13.91 16.29
N ASN A 333 -20.25 -12.73 16.79
CA ASN A 333 -19.31 -11.86 17.47
C ASN A 333 -19.78 -11.72 18.91
N LEU A 334 -18.92 -12.09 19.85
CA LEU A 334 -19.18 -12.08 21.27
C LEU A 334 -18.21 -11.10 21.91
N HIS A 335 -18.71 -10.01 22.48
CA HIS A 335 -17.96 -9.14 23.37
C HIS A 335 -17.96 -9.77 24.76
N LEU A 336 -16.82 -10.32 25.13
CA LEU A 336 -16.64 -10.87 26.48
C LEU A 336 -16.46 -9.74 27.49
N PRO A 337 -16.79 -10.00 28.74
CA PRO A 337 -17.19 -8.96 29.66
C PRO A 337 -16.07 -8.02 30.11
N GLU A 338 -16.43 -6.81 30.38
CA GLU A 338 -15.74 -5.96 31.33
C GLU A 338 -16.13 -6.42 32.74
N VAL A 339 -15.18 -6.48 33.63
CA VAL A 339 -15.47 -6.74 35.05
C VAL A 339 -15.78 -5.40 35.69
N GLU A 340 -17.05 -5.15 35.97
CA GLU A 340 -17.49 -3.99 36.73
C GLU A 340 -18.04 -4.51 38.05
N ASP A 341 -17.55 -4.01 39.18
CA ASP A 341 -17.92 -4.42 40.53
C ASP A 341 -17.82 -5.93 40.81
N GLY A 342 -16.91 -6.66 40.16
CA GLY A 342 -16.72 -8.09 40.34
C GLY A 342 -17.71 -8.99 39.61
N GLU A 343 -18.66 -8.44 38.85
CA GLU A 343 -19.57 -9.19 38.01
C GLU A 343 -19.07 -9.26 36.56
N VAL A 344 -19.13 -10.48 36.01
CA VAL A 344 -18.80 -10.81 34.62
C VAL A 344 -20.08 -10.81 33.80
N TYR A 345 -20.21 -9.92 32.83
CA TYR A 345 -21.42 -9.87 32.02
C TYR A 345 -21.15 -9.82 30.50
N LEU A 346 -22.08 -10.35 29.73
CA LEU A 346 -22.07 -10.24 28.27
C LEU A 346 -22.48 -8.81 27.88
N LYS A 347 -21.56 -8.04 27.29
CA LYS A 347 -21.81 -6.67 26.86
C LYS A 347 -22.66 -6.63 25.60
N ASP A 348 -22.23 -7.36 24.58
CA ASP A 348 -22.99 -7.51 23.34
C ASP A 348 -22.69 -8.86 22.65
N LEU A 349 -23.64 -9.28 21.84
CA LEU A 349 -23.55 -10.44 20.97
C LEU A 349 -24.16 -10.06 19.63
N ALA A 350 -23.44 -10.20 18.56
CA ALA A 350 -23.95 -10.07 17.20
C ALA A 350 -23.85 -11.40 16.49
N LEU A 351 -25.00 -11.92 16.07
CA LEU A 351 -25.11 -13.08 15.20
C LEU A 351 -25.51 -12.62 13.82
N SER A 352 -24.79 -13.01 12.79
CA SER A 352 -25.19 -12.79 11.41
C SER A 352 -25.08 -14.09 10.62
N GLY A 353 -26.02 -14.32 9.75
CA GLY A 353 -26.05 -15.52 8.94
C GLY A 353 -26.60 -15.25 7.55
N GLY A 354 -26.23 -16.11 6.63
CA GLY A 354 -26.73 -16.12 5.27
C GLY A 354 -26.78 -17.53 4.73
N LEU A 355 -27.83 -17.81 3.97
CA LEU A 355 -28.01 -19.05 3.23
C LEU A 355 -28.24 -18.67 1.77
N GLU A 356 -27.34 -19.03 0.90
CA GLU A 356 -27.48 -18.93 -0.53
C GLU A 356 -28.09 -20.26 -1.03
N LEU A 357 -29.36 -20.23 -1.42
CA LEU A 357 -30.07 -21.40 -1.84
C LEU A 357 -29.66 -21.86 -3.23
N TRP A 358 -29.53 -20.89 -4.14
CA TRP A 358 -28.91 -21.11 -5.45
C TRP A 358 -28.37 -19.79 -6.00
N GLY A 359 -27.30 -19.89 -6.78
CA GLY A 359 -26.68 -18.71 -7.42
C GLY A 359 -27.43 -18.28 -8.69
N PRO A 360 -27.29 -17.03 -9.10
CA PRO A 360 -27.89 -16.53 -10.33
C PRO A 360 -27.18 -17.14 -11.56
N THR A 361 -27.96 -17.52 -12.56
CA THR A 361 -27.46 -18.01 -13.85
C THR A 361 -27.51 -16.87 -14.86
N PRO A 362 -26.41 -16.55 -15.56
CA PRO A 362 -26.42 -15.52 -16.60
C PRO A 362 -27.29 -15.97 -17.79
N PRO A 363 -27.88 -15.03 -18.56
CA PRO A 363 -28.58 -15.33 -19.76
C PRO A 363 -27.64 -15.98 -20.79
N ASP A 364 -28.17 -16.91 -21.60
CA ASP A 364 -27.48 -17.51 -22.73
C ASP A 364 -27.24 -16.48 -23.85
N GLU A 365 -26.60 -16.91 -24.96
CA GLU A 365 -26.32 -16.03 -26.10
C GLU A 365 -27.57 -15.42 -26.73
N ARG A 366 -28.74 -16.06 -26.58
CA ARG A 366 -30.05 -15.59 -27.05
C ARG A 366 -30.77 -14.68 -26.05
N GLY A 367 -30.22 -14.58 -24.81
CA GLY A 367 -30.83 -13.81 -23.72
C GLY A 367 -31.93 -14.56 -23.00
N GLU A 368 -32.01 -15.86 -23.21
CA GLU A 368 -32.99 -16.78 -22.60
C GLU A 368 -32.33 -17.54 -21.43
N ASN A 369 -33.10 -18.27 -20.66
CA ASN A 369 -32.64 -19.15 -19.58
C ASN A 369 -31.91 -18.48 -18.39
N ALA A 370 -32.04 -17.19 -18.21
CA ALA A 370 -31.54 -16.51 -17.01
C ALA A 370 -32.40 -16.92 -15.79
N LEU A 371 -31.74 -17.48 -14.78
CA LEU A 371 -32.42 -17.81 -13.51
C LEU A 371 -31.94 -16.85 -12.41
N PRO A 372 -32.84 -16.29 -11.59
CA PRO A 372 -32.44 -15.50 -10.45
C PRO A 372 -31.76 -16.36 -9.39
N GLY A 373 -30.73 -15.82 -8.74
CA GLY A 373 -30.20 -16.37 -7.50
C GLY A 373 -31.10 -16.00 -6.33
N LEU A 374 -31.21 -16.85 -5.32
CA LEU A 374 -31.94 -16.62 -4.09
C LEU A 374 -31.03 -16.80 -2.88
N ALA A 375 -30.95 -15.78 -2.05
CA ALA A 375 -30.26 -15.85 -0.77
C ALA A 375 -31.18 -15.35 0.37
N LEU A 376 -31.04 -15.93 1.52
CA LEU A 376 -31.61 -15.45 2.79
C LEU A 376 -30.48 -14.93 3.66
N SER A 377 -30.66 -13.77 4.28
CA SER A 377 -29.67 -13.23 5.22
C SER A 377 -30.35 -12.54 6.38
N GLY A 378 -29.60 -12.30 7.45
CA GLY A 378 -30.07 -11.56 8.60
C GLY A 378 -29.05 -11.44 9.69
N SER A 379 -29.28 -10.52 10.62
CA SER A 379 -28.48 -10.41 11.82
C SER A 379 -29.36 -10.14 13.04
N LEU A 380 -28.96 -10.72 14.17
CA LEU A 380 -29.52 -10.51 15.49
C LEU A 380 -28.44 -9.90 16.36
N THR A 381 -28.71 -8.79 16.99
CA THR A 381 -27.79 -8.16 17.96
C THR A 381 -28.44 -8.11 19.32
N TYR A 382 -27.69 -8.48 20.33
CA TYR A 382 -28.00 -8.29 21.73
C TYR A 382 -27.04 -7.25 22.30
N THR A 383 -27.52 -6.28 23.03
CA THR A 383 -26.69 -5.28 23.73
C THR A 383 -27.25 -5.12 25.14
N ARG A 384 -26.38 -5.24 26.15
CA ARG A 384 -26.75 -4.87 27.52
C ARG A 384 -26.97 -3.37 27.60
N SER A 385 -28.12 -2.96 28.07
CA SER A 385 -28.51 -1.55 28.18
C SER A 385 -29.06 -1.26 29.57
N PRO A 386 -28.27 -0.67 30.46
CA PRO A 386 -28.74 -0.32 31.79
C PRO A 386 -29.89 0.69 31.81
N THR A 387 -30.11 1.38 30.70
CA THR A 387 -31.21 2.33 30.52
C THR A 387 -32.51 1.68 29.99
N SER A 388 -32.44 0.41 29.55
CA SER A 388 -33.63 -0.33 29.15
C SER A 388 -34.35 -0.88 30.37
N PRO A 389 -35.70 -0.85 30.44
CA PRO A 389 -36.47 -1.45 31.53
C PRO A 389 -36.15 -2.92 31.77
N GLU A 390 -35.68 -3.62 30.74
CA GLU A 390 -35.35 -5.05 30.76
C GLU A 390 -33.85 -5.32 30.92
N GLY A 391 -33.03 -4.28 31.03
CA GLY A 391 -31.57 -4.37 31.15
C GLY A 391 -30.85 -4.75 29.86
N TYR A 392 -31.57 -4.97 28.76
CA TYR A 392 -31.00 -5.32 27.46
C TYR A 392 -31.81 -4.79 26.29
N ALA A 393 -31.21 -4.76 25.10
CA ALA A 393 -31.85 -4.51 23.82
C ALA A 393 -31.51 -5.65 22.84
N LEU A 394 -32.54 -6.13 22.15
CA LEU A 394 -32.38 -7.07 21.04
C LEU A 394 -32.81 -6.36 19.75
N ALA A 395 -32.06 -6.56 18.67
CA ALA A 395 -32.42 -6.03 17.38
C ALA A 395 -32.22 -7.06 16.26
N LEU A 396 -33.28 -7.30 15.50
CA LEU A 396 -33.25 -8.04 14.25
C LEU A 396 -33.00 -7.03 13.13
N ARG A 397 -32.02 -7.30 12.27
CA ARG A 397 -31.64 -6.40 11.17
C ARG A 397 -31.53 -7.15 9.86
N ASN A 398 -32.08 -6.55 8.82
CA ASN A 398 -31.95 -7.01 7.43
C ASN A 398 -32.28 -8.49 7.25
N PHE A 399 -33.26 -9.01 7.97
CA PHE A 399 -33.65 -10.41 7.87
C PHE A 399 -34.63 -10.59 6.70
N GLY A 400 -34.25 -11.35 5.69
CA GLY A 400 -35.12 -11.62 4.55
C GLY A 400 -34.42 -12.10 3.29
N PRO A 401 -35.22 -12.36 2.24
CA PRO A 401 -34.72 -12.85 0.97
C PRO A 401 -34.11 -11.72 0.12
N THR A 402 -33.12 -12.12 -0.67
CA THR A 402 -32.51 -11.32 -1.75
C THR A 402 -32.53 -12.13 -3.02
N LEU A 403 -33.13 -11.58 -4.07
CA LEU A 403 -33.09 -12.12 -5.43
C LEU A 403 -32.02 -11.39 -6.24
N THR A 404 -31.20 -12.12 -6.95
CA THR A 404 -30.16 -11.56 -7.82
C THR A 404 -30.37 -12.05 -9.24
N PHE A 405 -30.48 -11.11 -10.18
CA PHE A 405 -30.56 -11.39 -11.61
C PHE A 405 -29.28 -10.94 -12.28
N LEU A 406 -28.75 -11.78 -13.16
CA LEU A 406 -27.61 -11.40 -14.03
C LEU A 406 -28.14 -11.05 -15.41
N GLY A 407 -27.79 -9.87 -15.89
CA GLY A 407 -28.07 -9.42 -17.25
C GLY A 407 -26.84 -9.52 -18.15
N ARG A 408 -26.98 -9.09 -19.41
CA ARG A 408 -25.86 -8.93 -20.35
C ARG A 408 -24.92 -7.80 -19.90
N GLU A 409 -23.70 -7.80 -20.40
CA GLU A 409 -22.69 -6.75 -20.15
C GLU A 409 -22.41 -6.48 -18.66
N ASN A 410 -22.33 -7.54 -17.86
CA ASN A 410 -22.10 -7.45 -16.40
C ASN A 410 -23.17 -6.66 -15.62
N THR A 411 -24.38 -6.58 -16.16
CA THR A 411 -25.50 -5.96 -15.45
C THR A 411 -25.99 -6.90 -14.35
N LYS A 412 -26.17 -6.39 -13.13
CA LYS A 412 -26.72 -7.12 -11.98
C LYS A 412 -27.89 -6.36 -11.41
N LEU A 413 -29.00 -7.04 -11.20
CA LEU A 413 -30.17 -6.50 -10.51
C LEU A 413 -30.37 -7.27 -9.20
N HIS A 414 -30.36 -6.57 -8.08
CA HIS A 414 -30.64 -7.13 -6.77
C HIS A 414 -31.95 -6.58 -6.23
N LEU A 415 -32.84 -7.47 -5.84
CA LEU A 415 -34.10 -7.17 -5.16
C LEU A 415 -34.04 -7.78 -3.77
N ALA A 416 -34.16 -6.99 -2.71
CA ALA A 416 -34.23 -7.51 -1.36
C ALA A 416 -35.46 -7.00 -0.62
N ALA A 417 -36.13 -7.89 0.09
CA ALA A 417 -37.22 -7.60 1.01
C ALA A 417 -36.76 -7.99 2.42
N LEU A 418 -36.38 -7.00 3.20
CA LEU A 418 -35.72 -7.17 4.49
C LEU A 418 -36.64 -6.71 5.62
N LEU A 419 -36.57 -7.35 6.76
CA LEU A 419 -37.31 -7.01 7.96
C LEU A 419 -36.35 -6.50 9.04
N ASN A 420 -36.78 -5.45 9.73
CA ASN A 420 -36.08 -4.89 10.88
C ASN A 420 -37.03 -4.83 12.06
N GLN A 421 -36.54 -5.18 13.25
CA GLN A 421 -37.31 -5.11 14.49
C GLN A 421 -36.39 -4.83 15.67
N ASN A 422 -36.83 -3.98 16.57
CA ASN A 422 -36.22 -3.89 17.90
C ASN A 422 -37.12 -4.60 18.89
N LEU A 423 -36.56 -5.52 19.65
CA LEU A 423 -37.26 -6.31 20.67
C LEU A 423 -36.83 -5.83 22.06
N PRO A 424 -37.73 -5.83 23.05
CA PRO A 424 -39.16 -6.13 22.94
C PRO A 424 -39.98 -4.90 22.50
N GLY A 425 -41.11 -5.13 21.89
CA GLY A 425 -42.24 -4.18 21.82
C GLY A 425 -42.36 -3.34 20.54
N THR A 426 -41.41 -3.40 19.57
CA THR A 426 -41.61 -2.65 18.33
C THR A 426 -42.16 -3.53 17.19
N PRO A 427 -43.03 -2.99 16.34
CA PRO A 427 -43.53 -3.75 15.19
C PRO A 427 -42.42 -4.04 14.18
N LEU A 428 -42.59 -5.12 13.42
CA LEU A 428 -41.74 -5.43 12.25
C LEU A 428 -41.84 -4.29 11.24
N LYS A 429 -40.70 -3.78 10.81
CA LYS A 429 -40.61 -2.72 9.82
C LYS A 429 -39.92 -3.24 8.55
N PRO A 430 -40.63 -3.27 7.41
CA PRO A 430 -40.04 -3.73 6.16
C PRO A 430 -39.09 -2.68 5.58
N LYS A 431 -38.09 -3.20 4.89
CA LYS A 431 -37.14 -2.44 4.09
C LYS A 431 -37.01 -3.11 2.72
N PHE A 432 -37.25 -2.37 1.67
CA PHE A 432 -37.10 -2.85 0.31
C PHE A 432 -35.86 -2.20 -0.32
N LEU A 433 -35.05 -3.02 -0.97
CA LEU A 433 -33.87 -2.58 -1.67
C LEU A 433 -33.95 -3.06 -3.13
N LEU A 434 -33.73 -2.13 -4.05
CA LEU A 434 -33.52 -2.40 -5.45
C LEU A 434 -32.15 -1.82 -5.82
N THR A 435 -31.24 -2.65 -6.30
CA THR A 435 -29.94 -2.20 -6.77
C THR A 435 -29.73 -2.67 -8.19
N LEU A 436 -29.48 -1.76 -9.10
CA LEU A 436 -29.06 -2.02 -10.46
C LEU A 436 -27.58 -1.64 -10.57
N ASP A 437 -26.74 -2.62 -10.85
CA ASP A 437 -25.31 -2.47 -10.97
C ASP A 437 -24.85 -2.80 -12.38
N ARG A 438 -24.11 -1.91 -13.03
CA ARG A 438 -23.61 -2.10 -14.38
C ARG A 438 -22.20 -1.52 -14.51
N CYS A 439 -21.23 -2.39 -14.67
CA CYS A 439 -19.83 -2.06 -15.00
C CYS A 439 -19.25 -0.85 -14.22
N CYS A 440 -19.68 0.35 -14.55
CA CYS A 440 -19.08 1.61 -14.13
C CYS A 440 -20.02 2.52 -13.32
N TRP A 441 -21.28 2.13 -13.20
CA TRP A 441 -22.29 2.86 -12.41
C TRP A 441 -23.27 1.91 -11.74
N ALA A 442 -23.84 2.37 -10.64
CA ALA A 442 -24.90 1.66 -9.95
C ALA A 442 -26.01 2.63 -9.53
N MET A 443 -27.24 2.14 -9.53
CA MET A 443 -28.40 2.84 -9.01
C MET A 443 -29.00 2.01 -7.88
N ARG A 444 -29.24 2.65 -6.75
CA ARG A 444 -29.82 2.01 -5.57
C ARG A 444 -31.06 2.78 -5.13
N PHE A 445 -32.17 2.07 -5.07
CA PHE A 445 -33.40 2.56 -4.48
C PHE A 445 -33.63 1.82 -3.16
N THR A 446 -33.95 2.57 -2.10
CA THR A 446 -34.24 2.03 -0.76
C THR A 446 -35.54 2.63 -0.26
N LEU A 447 -36.46 1.79 0.17
CA LEU A 447 -37.63 2.17 0.96
C LEU A 447 -37.46 1.59 2.36
N ASP A 448 -37.29 2.43 3.36
CA ASP A 448 -37.08 2.03 4.76
C ASP A 448 -38.27 2.49 5.62
N ALA A 449 -39.20 1.57 5.87
CA ALA A 449 -40.37 1.87 6.69
C ALA A 449 -40.01 2.11 8.18
N ALA A 450 -38.79 1.74 8.61
CA ALA A 450 -38.36 2.03 9.97
C ALA A 450 -38.06 3.52 10.16
N LYS A 451 -37.65 4.18 9.10
CA LYS A 451 -37.24 5.61 9.10
C LYS A 451 -38.23 6.51 8.37
N ASN A 452 -39.31 5.98 7.81
CA ASN A 452 -40.20 6.66 6.86
C ASN A 452 -39.41 7.35 5.73
N GLU A 453 -38.43 6.64 5.17
CA GLU A 453 -37.42 7.17 4.28
C GLU A 453 -37.45 6.46 2.93
N VAL A 454 -37.43 7.26 1.86
CA VAL A 454 -37.17 6.77 0.50
C VAL A 454 -35.89 7.40 0.03
N ARG A 455 -34.97 6.56 -0.42
CA ARG A 455 -33.64 6.95 -0.85
C ARG A 455 -33.34 6.44 -2.25
N LEU A 456 -32.92 7.32 -3.13
CA LEU A 456 -32.40 7.00 -4.44
C LEU A 456 -30.94 7.46 -4.52
N ALA A 457 -30.02 6.53 -4.73
CA ALA A 457 -28.60 6.82 -4.88
C ALA A 457 -28.12 6.41 -6.26
N PHE A 458 -27.34 7.25 -6.90
CA PHE A 458 -26.64 6.99 -8.14
C PHE A 458 -25.13 7.05 -7.88
N LEU A 459 -24.43 5.98 -8.25
CA LEU A 459 -23.00 5.79 -8.02
C LEU A 459 -22.29 5.72 -9.38
N TYR A 460 -21.29 6.57 -9.59
CA TYR A 460 -20.49 6.57 -10.81
C TYR A 460 -19.04 6.93 -10.50
N GLY A 461 -18.08 6.09 -10.92
CA GLY A 461 -16.65 6.38 -10.78
C GLY A 461 -16.20 6.70 -9.35
N GLY A 462 -16.83 6.09 -8.32
CA GLY A 462 -16.53 6.33 -6.91
C GLY A 462 -17.20 7.58 -6.31
N GLN A 463 -18.06 8.27 -7.07
CA GLN A 463 -18.90 9.37 -6.60
C GLN A 463 -20.33 8.90 -6.40
N ALA A 464 -21.03 9.49 -5.44
CA ALA A 464 -22.43 9.20 -5.16
C ALA A 464 -23.26 10.49 -5.23
N ALA A 465 -24.35 10.46 -5.98
CA ALA A 465 -25.42 11.44 -5.90
C ALA A 465 -26.62 10.77 -5.23
N GLU A 466 -27.23 11.41 -4.27
CA GLU A 466 -28.30 10.84 -3.47
C GLU A 466 -29.47 11.79 -3.34
N VAL A 467 -30.67 11.26 -3.52
CA VAL A 467 -31.93 11.94 -3.20
C VAL A 467 -32.54 11.21 -2.02
N LEU A 468 -32.75 11.92 -0.93
CA LEU A 468 -33.41 11.45 0.27
C LEU A 468 -34.76 12.11 0.38
N MET A 469 -35.80 11.35 0.60
CA MET A 469 -37.17 11.84 0.89
C MET A 469 -37.58 11.24 2.24
N ASP A 470 -37.86 12.09 3.20
CA ASP A 470 -38.37 11.74 4.53
C ASP A 470 -39.49 12.68 4.98
N GLU A 471 -39.89 12.60 6.25
CA GLU A 471 -40.94 13.46 6.82
C GLU A 471 -40.56 14.94 6.81
N GLU A 472 -39.28 15.30 6.74
CA GLU A 472 -38.79 16.67 6.70
C GLU A 472 -38.72 17.25 5.28
N GLY A 473 -38.94 16.41 4.25
CA GLY A 473 -38.98 16.81 2.85
C GLY A 473 -37.96 16.11 1.96
N VAL A 474 -37.61 16.72 0.84
CA VAL A 474 -36.66 16.20 -0.15
C VAL A 474 -35.30 16.86 0.07
N ARG A 475 -34.26 16.05 0.29
CA ARG A 475 -32.88 16.51 0.43
C ARG A 475 -32.01 15.89 -0.69
N LEU A 476 -31.15 16.72 -1.25
CA LEU A 476 -30.15 16.31 -2.20
C LEU A 476 -28.82 16.20 -1.45
N GLY A 477 -28.24 15.02 -1.41
CA GLY A 477 -26.96 14.73 -0.77
C GLY A 477 -25.95 14.18 -1.79
N GLY A 478 -24.67 14.41 -1.56
CA GLY A 478 -23.60 13.82 -2.31
C GLY A 478 -23.32 14.50 -3.63
N LEU A 479 -22.44 15.42 -3.54
CA LEU A 479 -21.33 15.73 -4.46
C LEU A 479 -20.46 16.75 -3.74
N PRO A 480 -19.21 16.50 -3.41
CA PRO A 480 -18.22 17.53 -3.67
C PRO A 480 -17.57 17.30 -5.01
#